data_e4b44345c30092049df9b65131d08920
#
_entry.id   e4b44345c30092049df9b65131d08920
#
_cell.length_a   1.000
_cell.length_b   1.000
_cell.length_c   1.000
_cell.angle_alpha   90.00
_cell.angle_beta   90.00
_cell.angle_gamma   90.00
#
_symmetry.space_group_name_H-M   'P 1'
#
loop_
_entity.id
_entity.type
_entity.pdbx_description
1 polymer ?
#
loop_
_entity_poly.entity_id
_entity_poly.type
_entity_poly.pdbx_seq_one_letter_code
_entity_poly.pdbx_strand_id
1 'polypeptide(L)'
;MRTYDFTPLYRSAVGFDRLANLLENASRATSQDTGYPPYNIETTGENAYRIEIAVAGFSPDELNIEVKENLLTVTGRKTANDDTATQKTYLHRGLAERDFERRFQLADYVVVNDANLVNGLLSISLKRELPEALKPRRIEIGAGQPLIEGQSEKKAEAA
;
A
#
# COMPACT_ATOMS: atom_id res chain seq x y z
N MET A 1 13.05 24.39 15.20
CA MET A 1 12.10 23.48 14.52
C MET A 1 11.14 24.33 13.70
N ARG A 2 11.09 24.14 12.38
CA ARG A 2 10.06 24.80 11.55
C ARG A 2 8.79 23.97 11.65
N THR A 3 7.81 24.44 12.36
CA THR A 3 6.44 23.88 12.37
C THR A 3 5.77 24.30 11.06
N TYR A 4 5.44 23.34 10.22
CA TYR A 4 4.62 23.59 9.04
C TYR A 4 3.16 23.64 9.46
N ASP A 5 2.50 24.76 9.18
CA ASP A 5 1.05 24.93 9.42
C ASP A 5 0.28 24.35 8.21
N PHE A 6 -0.42 23.23 8.44
CA PHE A 6 -1.26 22.56 7.45
C PHE A 6 -2.73 22.99 7.49
N THR A 7 -3.09 23.92 8.36
CA THR A 7 -4.46 24.44 8.53
C THR A 7 -5.12 24.89 7.20
N PRO A 8 -4.40 25.50 6.24
CA PRO A 8 -5.00 25.90 4.95
C PRO A 8 -5.45 24.71 4.11
N LEU A 9 -4.83 23.53 4.24
CA LEU A 9 -5.14 22.37 3.43
C LEU A 9 -6.45 21.68 3.87
N TYR A 10 -6.84 21.81 5.13
CA TYR A 10 -8.12 21.27 5.62
C TYR A 10 -9.35 21.98 5.05
N ARG A 11 -9.18 23.18 4.46
CA ARG A 11 -10.29 23.95 3.90
C ARG A 11 -10.64 23.57 2.46
N SER A 12 -9.75 22.90 1.75
CA SER A 12 -9.90 22.65 0.31
C SER A 12 -9.81 21.18 -0.11
N ALA A 13 -9.49 20.27 0.81
CA ALA A 13 -9.32 18.86 0.47
C ALA A 13 -10.21 17.96 1.33
N VAL A 14 -11.11 17.24 0.70
CA VAL A 14 -11.89 16.16 1.31
C VAL A 14 -11.01 14.90 1.36
N GLY A 15 -10.87 14.29 2.55
CA GLY A 15 -10.04 13.08 2.73
C GLY A 15 -8.58 13.38 3.11
N PHE A 16 -8.25 14.61 3.50
CA PHE A 16 -6.90 14.98 3.95
C PHE A 16 -6.50 14.24 5.23
N ASP A 17 -7.47 13.77 6.03
CA ASP A 17 -7.25 12.98 7.25
C ASP A 17 -6.43 11.73 6.96
N ARG A 18 -6.64 11.10 5.81
CA ARG A 18 -5.89 9.91 5.38
C ARG A 18 -4.42 10.25 5.11
N LEU A 19 -4.16 11.40 4.49
CA LEU A 19 -2.79 11.86 4.23
C LEU A 19 -2.09 12.27 5.53
N ALA A 20 -2.79 12.94 6.45
CA ALA A 20 -2.27 13.31 7.75
C ALA A 20 -1.90 12.07 8.58
N ASN A 21 -2.77 11.05 8.61
CA ASN A 21 -2.50 9.76 9.25
C ASN A 21 -1.31 9.03 8.63
N LEU A 22 -1.15 9.07 7.31
CA LEU A 22 0.01 8.49 6.61
C LEU A 22 1.31 9.21 7.01
N LEU A 23 1.28 10.54 7.10
CA LEU A 23 2.44 11.34 7.48
C LEU A 23 2.82 11.13 8.95
N GLU A 24 1.83 11.02 9.83
CA GLU A 24 2.03 10.73 11.25
C GLU A 24 2.59 9.31 11.45
N ASN A 25 2.06 8.32 10.74
CA ASN A 25 2.58 6.95 10.76
C ASN A 25 4.01 6.89 10.21
N ALA A 26 4.32 7.61 9.13
CA ALA A 26 5.66 7.71 8.58
C ALA A 26 6.65 8.34 9.55
N SER A 27 6.24 9.37 10.30
CA SER A 27 7.09 10.01 11.31
C SER A 27 7.30 9.15 12.57
N ARG A 28 6.33 8.32 12.94
CA ARG A 28 6.45 7.35 14.03
C ARG A 28 7.32 6.15 13.66
N ALA A 29 7.28 5.71 12.40
CA ALA A 29 8.08 4.59 11.90
C ALA A 29 9.60 4.87 12.01
N THR A 30 10.01 6.14 11.95
CA THR A 30 11.43 6.53 12.08
C THR A 30 11.97 6.35 13.49
N SER A 31 11.14 6.19 14.52
CA SER A 31 11.57 6.22 15.93
C SER A 31 11.73 4.83 16.56
N GLN A 32 11.17 3.77 16.00
CA GLN A 32 11.17 2.43 16.62
C GLN A 32 11.47 1.27 15.67
N ASP A 33 11.75 1.55 14.40
CA ASP A 33 12.05 0.47 13.47
C ASP A 33 13.48 -0.02 13.68
N THR A 34 13.61 -1.13 14.42
CA THR A 34 14.91 -1.79 14.67
C THR A 34 15.59 -2.32 13.39
N GLY A 35 15.11 -1.95 12.21
CA GLY A 35 15.67 -2.34 10.92
C GLY A 35 15.63 -3.84 10.61
N TYR A 36 15.07 -4.67 11.49
CA TYR A 36 15.04 -6.11 11.32
C TYR A 36 13.62 -6.64 10.99
N PRO A 37 13.53 -7.54 10.02
CA PRO A 37 14.55 -7.92 9.05
C PRO A 37 14.81 -6.80 8.02
N PRO A 38 16.03 -6.71 7.44
CA PRO A 38 16.33 -5.78 6.36
C PRO A 38 15.52 -6.14 5.12
N TYR A 39 15.13 -5.12 4.36
CA TYR A 39 14.34 -5.30 3.15
C TYR A 39 14.68 -4.27 2.08
N ASN A 40 14.35 -4.60 0.85
CA ASN A 40 14.39 -3.71 -0.32
C ASN A 40 13.00 -3.59 -0.91
N ILE A 41 12.73 -2.44 -1.51
CA ILE A 41 11.55 -2.24 -2.37
C ILE A 41 12.07 -1.73 -3.70
N GLU A 42 11.77 -2.44 -4.78
CA GLU A 42 12.17 -2.07 -6.13
C GLU A 42 10.96 -1.95 -7.07
N THR A 43 11.12 -1.15 -8.11
CA THR A 43 10.20 -1.09 -9.23
C THR A 43 10.74 -1.98 -10.34
N THR A 44 9.99 -3.02 -10.71
CA THR A 44 10.38 -3.97 -11.75
C THR A 44 9.75 -3.68 -13.11
N GLY A 45 8.84 -2.69 -13.18
CA GLY A 45 8.15 -2.24 -14.39
C GLY A 45 7.23 -1.07 -14.08
N GLU A 46 6.50 -0.58 -15.09
CA GLU A 46 5.62 0.60 -14.97
C GLU A 46 4.59 0.49 -13.86
N ASN A 47 4.02 -0.70 -13.65
CA ASN A 47 3.03 -1.00 -12.61
C ASN A 47 3.40 -2.26 -11.82
N ALA A 48 4.67 -2.62 -11.79
CA ALA A 48 5.17 -3.81 -11.11
C ALA A 48 6.22 -3.45 -10.07
N TYR A 49 6.10 -4.05 -8.90
CA TYR A 49 6.98 -3.79 -7.77
C TYR A 49 7.37 -5.12 -7.13
N ARG A 50 8.49 -5.11 -6.42
CA ARG A 50 8.95 -6.24 -5.63
C ARG A 50 9.42 -5.76 -4.26
N ILE A 51 9.03 -6.50 -3.23
CA ILE A 51 9.58 -6.37 -1.88
C ILE A 51 10.44 -7.59 -1.62
N GLU A 52 11.68 -7.40 -1.25
CA GLU A 52 12.60 -8.47 -0.85
C GLU A 52 12.95 -8.32 0.62
N ILE A 53 12.75 -9.36 1.41
CA ILE A 53 13.00 -9.35 2.86
C ILE A 53 14.00 -10.45 3.18
N ALA A 54 15.09 -10.11 3.87
CA ALA A 54 16.11 -11.07 4.27
C ALA A 54 15.68 -11.81 5.53
N VAL A 55 15.13 -13.01 5.34
CA VAL A 55 14.59 -13.87 6.40
C VAL A 55 15.40 -15.16 6.54
N ALA A 56 16.74 -15.05 6.46
CA ALA A 56 17.62 -16.17 6.62
C ALA A 56 17.34 -16.90 7.95
N GLY A 57 17.25 -18.22 7.89
CA GLY A 57 16.96 -19.08 9.04
C GLY A 57 15.47 -19.35 9.27
N PHE A 58 14.55 -18.70 8.55
CA PHE A 58 13.12 -19.01 8.59
C PHE A 58 12.73 -20.07 7.56
N SER A 59 11.90 -21.01 7.94
CA SER A 59 11.21 -21.93 7.04
C SER A 59 9.91 -21.30 6.52
N PRO A 60 9.34 -21.79 5.41
CA PRO A 60 8.05 -21.29 4.91
C PRO A 60 6.93 -21.33 5.94
N ASP A 61 6.89 -22.38 6.78
CA ASP A 61 5.85 -22.57 7.81
C ASP A 61 5.95 -21.58 8.98
N GLU A 62 7.12 -20.94 9.14
CA GLU A 62 7.37 -19.92 10.16
C GLU A 62 7.05 -18.51 9.68
N LEU A 63 6.71 -18.35 8.39
CA LEU A 63 6.38 -17.08 7.76
C LEU A 63 4.89 -17.02 7.44
N ASN A 64 4.29 -15.86 7.70
CA ASN A 64 2.92 -15.58 7.30
C ASN A 64 2.85 -14.23 6.60
N ILE A 65 2.11 -14.18 5.49
CA ILE A 65 1.88 -12.99 4.68
C ILE A 65 0.38 -12.75 4.62
N GLU A 66 -0.06 -11.60 5.08
CA GLU A 66 -1.47 -11.22 5.11
C GLU A 66 -1.65 -9.84 4.46
N VAL A 67 -2.66 -9.74 3.60
CA VAL A 67 -3.11 -8.45 3.04
C VAL A 67 -4.50 -8.17 3.54
N LYS A 68 -4.65 -7.06 4.24
CA LYS A 68 -5.94 -6.56 4.67
C LYS A 68 -6.12 -5.13 4.17
N GLU A 69 -7.14 -4.91 3.34
CA GLU A 69 -7.32 -3.64 2.65
C GLU A 69 -6.04 -3.27 1.86
N ASN A 70 -5.39 -2.16 2.21
CA ASN A 70 -4.15 -1.71 1.58
C ASN A 70 -2.92 -1.92 2.50
N LEU A 71 -3.03 -2.80 3.50
CA LEU A 71 -1.93 -3.09 4.42
C LEU A 71 -1.43 -4.52 4.20
N LEU A 72 -0.18 -4.64 3.75
CA LEU A 72 0.54 -5.89 3.68
C LEU A 72 1.31 -6.09 4.99
N THR A 73 1.03 -7.17 5.69
CA THR A 73 1.72 -7.56 6.93
C THR A 73 2.50 -8.85 6.69
N VAL A 74 3.77 -8.83 7.00
CA VAL A 74 4.66 -10.00 6.96
C VAL A 74 5.12 -10.29 8.36
N THR A 75 4.81 -11.49 8.86
CA THR A 75 5.23 -11.94 10.19
C THR A 75 6.10 -13.18 10.08
N GLY A 76 7.14 -13.23 10.89
CA GLY A 76 7.94 -14.42 11.08
C GLY A 76 7.94 -14.81 12.56
N ARG A 77 7.63 -16.06 12.85
CA ARG A 77 7.64 -16.62 14.20
C ARG A 77 8.48 -17.87 14.22
N LYS A 78 9.46 -17.90 15.11
CA LYS A 78 10.26 -19.09 15.32
C LYS A 78 9.49 -20.13 16.11
N THR A 79 9.34 -21.31 15.52
CA THR A 79 8.86 -22.47 16.26
C THR A 79 9.97 -22.86 17.23
N ALA A 80 9.73 -22.72 18.53
CA ALA A 80 10.62 -23.24 19.54
C ALA A 80 10.58 -24.78 19.44
N ASN A 81 11.55 -25.35 18.75
CA ASN A 81 11.76 -26.80 18.80
C ASN A 81 12.37 -27.15 20.16
N ASP A 82 11.50 -27.48 21.11
CA ASP A 82 11.83 -27.76 22.51
C ASP A 82 12.67 -29.06 22.68
N ASP A 83 12.79 -29.91 21.66
CA ASP A 83 13.29 -31.28 21.86
C ASP A 83 14.72 -31.55 21.36
N THR A 84 15.41 -30.59 20.75
CA THR A 84 16.81 -30.76 20.35
C THR A 84 17.67 -29.50 20.48
N ALA A 85 17.42 -28.72 21.51
CA ALA A 85 18.35 -27.65 21.88
C ALA A 85 19.66 -28.29 22.41
N THR A 86 20.46 -28.86 21.50
CA THR A 86 21.89 -28.84 21.69
C THR A 86 22.21 -27.41 22.04
N GLN A 87 22.58 -27.13 23.29
CA GLN A 87 22.97 -25.79 23.74
C GLN A 87 24.14 -25.35 22.89
N LYS A 88 23.80 -24.70 21.74
CA LYS A 88 24.81 -24.12 20.86
C LYS A 88 25.43 -22.95 21.61
N THR A 89 26.66 -23.08 22.02
CA THR A 89 27.43 -21.97 22.58
C THR A 89 27.98 -21.14 21.44
N TYR A 90 27.44 -19.92 21.26
CA TYR A 90 27.91 -19.00 20.23
C TYR A 90 29.09 -18.19 20.77
N LEU A 91 30.19 -18.16 20.06
CA LEU A 91 31.27 -17.18 20.30
C LEU A 91 30.86 -15.79 19.81
N HIS A 92 30.06 -15.73 18.74
CA HIS A 92 29.44 -14.51 18.20
C HIS A 92 28.11 -14.88 17.53
N ARG A 93 27.04 -14.14 17.79
CA ARG A 93 25.74 -14.32 17.15
C ARG A 93 25.33 -13.06 16.42
N GLY A 94 25.59 -13.01 15.11
CA GLY A 94 25.23 -11.89 14.24
C GLY A 94 23.86 -12.02 13.57
N LEU A 95 23.34 -13.28 13.43
CA LEU A 95 22.00 -13.53 12.88
C LEU A 95 20.97 -13.42 13.99
N ALA A 96 20.01 -12.53 13.83
CA ALA A 96 19.03 -12.23 14.85
C ALA A 96 18.02 -13.39 15.07
N GLU A 97 17.59 -14.07 14.00
CA GLU A 97 16.64 -15.21 14.01
C GLU A 97 15.52 -15.05 15.07
N ARG A 98 14.95 -13.85 15.18
CA ARG A 98 13.93 -13.49 16.16
C ARG A 98 12.61 -13.22 15.48
N ASP A 99 11.53 -13.37 16.20
CA ASP A 99 10.20 -12.99 15.74
C ASP A 99 10.16 -11.55 15.24
N PHE A 100 9.46 -11.33 14.14
CA PHE A 100 9.30 -10.02 13.56
C PHE A 100 7.91 -9.81 12.99
N GLU A 101 7.56 -8.56 12.83
CA GLU A 101 6.40 -8.10 12.09
C GLU A 101 6.81 -6.89 11.25
N ARG A 102 6.58 -6.96 9.94
CA ARG A 102 6.78 -5.88 8.98
C ARG A 102 5.46 -5.50 8.35
N ARG A 103 5.20 -4.23 8.28
CA ARG A 103 3.98 -3.67 7.69
C ARG A 103 4.34 -2.75 6.55
N PHE A 104 3.70 -2.97 5.40
CA PHE A 104 3.88 -2.15 4.20
C PHE A 104 2.52 -1.59 3.79
N GLN A 105 2.42 -0.25 3.75
CA GLN A 105 1.22 0.42 3.25
C GLN A 105 1.25 0.38 1.72
N LEU A 106 0.32 -0.32 1.12
CA LEU A 106 0.15 -0.39 -0.32
C LEU A 106 -0.66 0.81 -0.81
N ALA A 107 -0.34 1.29 -2.03
CA ALA A 107 -1.16 2.27 -2.72
C ALA A 107 -2.48 1.62 -3.19
N ASP A 108 -3.45 2.46 -3.56
CA ASP A 108 -4.72 1.97 -4.11
C ASP A 108 -4.46 1.17 -5.39
N TYR A 109 -5.20 0.07 -5.52
CA TYR A 109 -5.13 -0.87 -6.65
C TYR A 109 -3.83 -1.67 -6.76
N VAL A 110 -3.00 -1.70 -5.72
CA VAL A 110 -1.84 -2.59 -5.67
C VAL A 110 -2.27 -3.92 -5.06
N VAL A 111 -2.05 -4.99 -5.81
CA VAL A 111 -2.34 -6.37 -5.42
C VAL A 111 -1.05 -7.16 -5.28
N VAL A 112 -1.03 -8.12 -4.37
CA VAL A 112 0.04 -9.10 -4.24
C VAL A 112 -0.23 -10.24 -5.21
N ASN A 113 0.70 -10.51 -6.11
CA ASN A 113 0.55 -11.57 -7.12
C ASN A 113 1.15 -12.89 -6.65
N ASP A 114 2.32 -12.83 -6.02
CA ASP A 114 3.11 -14.00 -5.69
C ASP A 114 4.09 -13.70 -4.57
N ALA A 115 4.47 -14.76 -3.84
CA ALA A 115 5.49 -14.70 -2.82
C ALA A 115 6.35 -15.96 -2.84
N ASN A 116 7.66 -15.81 -2.95
CA ASN A 116 8.62 -16.89 -3.04
C ASN A 116 9.73 -16.75 -2.01
N LEU A 117 10.08 -17.85 -1.35
CA LEU A 117 11.21 -17.93 -0.45
C LEU A 117 12.34 -18.73 -1.09
N VAL A 118 13.44 -18.04 -1.43
CA VAL A 118 14.62 -18.67 -2.05
C VAL A 118 15.87 -18.19 -1.34
N ASN A 119 16.71 -19.12 -0.92
CA ASN A 119 18.01 -18.83 -0.26
C ASN A 119 17.92 -17.86 0.93
N GLY A 120 16.81 -17.89 1.70
CA GLY A 120 16.61 -16.99 2.83
C GLY A 120 16.17 -15.57 2.46
N LEU A 121 15.83 -15.33 1.19
CA LEU A 121 15.18 -14.11 0.70
C LEU A 121 13.73 -14.40 0.39
N LEU A 122 12.82 -13.67 1.06
CA LEU A 122 11.40 -13.67 0.76
C LEU A 122 11.12 -12.56 -0.27
N SER A 123 10.79 -12.96 -1.49
CA SER A 123 10.42 -12.05 -2.59
C SER A 123 8.92 -11.99 -2.73
N ILE A 124 8.32 -10.82 -2.60
CA ILE A 124 6.88 -10.57 -2.75
C ILE A 124 6.70 -9.70 -3.98
N SER A 125 5.98 -10.23 -4.97
CA SER A 125 5.69 -9.54 -6.23
C SER A 125 4.34 -8.83 -6.13
N LEU A 126 4.32 -7.54 -6.49
CA LEU A 126 3.13 -6.70 -6.45
C LEU A 126 2.88 -6.07 -7.81
N LYS A 127 1.62 -5.84 -8.12
CA LYS A 127 1.19 -5.19 -9.36
C LYS A 127 0.11 -4.17 -9.08
N ARG A 128 0.20 -3.02 -9.71
CA ARG A 128 -0.87 -2.02 -9.70
C ARG A 128 -1.84 -2.28 -10.83
N GLU A 129 -3.09 -2.57 -10.51
CA GLU A 129 -4.16 -2.85 -11.47
C GLU A 129 -5.19 -1.73 -11.45
N LEU A 130 -5.03 -0.75 -12.35
CA LEU A 130 -6.03 0.32 -12.50
C LEU A 130 -7.31 -0.24 -13.13
N PRO A 131 -8.47 -0.14 -12.46
CA PRO A 131 -9.75 -0.48 -13.05
C PRO A 131 -9.97 0.29 -14.36
N GLU A 132 -10.58 -0.34 -15.35
CA GLU A 132 -10.91 0.28 -16.65
C GLU A 132 -11.71 1.59 -16.49
N ALA A 133 -12.57 1.66 -15.47
CA ALA A 133 -13.37 2.84 -15.16
C ALA A 133 -12.53 4.08 -14.77
N LEU A 134 -11.28 3.88 -14.33
CA LEU A 134 -10.37 4.94 -13.92
C LEU A 134 -9.35 5.30 -15.00
N LYS A 135 -9.33 4.57 -16.11
CA LYS A 135 -8.50 4.94 -17.25
C LYS A 135 -9.02 6.23 -17.89
N PRO A 136 -8.16 7.12 -18.40
CA PRO A 136 -8.59 8.32 -19.09
C PRO A 136 -9.53 7.96 -20.23
N ARG A 137 -10.77 8.49 -20.20
CA ARG A 137 -11.72 8.34 -21.30
C ARG A 137 -11.95 9.70 -21.95
N ARG A 138 -12.03 9.71 -23.27
CA ARG A 138 -12.44 10.90 -24.01
C ARG A 138 -13.96 11.08 -23.84
N ILE A 139 -14.35 12.23 -23.34
CA ILE A 139 -15.75 12.62 -23.25
C ILE A 139 -16.08 13.41 -24.52
N GLU A 140 -17.04 12.95 -25.30
CA GLU A 140 -17.55 13.68 -26.46
C GLU A 140 -18.44 14.82 -25.97
N ILE A 141 -18.17 16.02 -26.44
CA ILE A 141 -19.01 17.18 -26.17
C ILE A 141 -20.16 17.12 -27.17
N GLY A 142 -21.35 16.75 -26.69
CA GLY A 142 -22.56 16.81 -27.50
C GLY A 142 -22.85 18.28 -27.85
N ALA A 143 -23.07 18.57 -29.15
CA ALA A 143 -23.60 19.87 -29.56
C ALA A 143 -25.00 20.00 -28.96
N GLY A 144 -25.18 20.95 -28.04
CA GLY A 144 -26.48 21.23 -27.42
C GLY A 144 -27.55 21.43 -28.49
N GLN A 145 -28.70 20.77 -28.34
CA GLN A 145 -29.85 21.06 -29.18
C GLN A 145 -30.21 22.55 -29.01
N PRO A 146 -30.46 23.28 -30.10
CA PRO A 146 -30.89 24.67 -29.97
C PRO A 146 -32.20 24.72 -29.19
N LEU A 147 -32.28 25.63 -28.22
CA LEU A 147 -33.51 25.93 -27.48
C LEU A 147 -34.60 26.27 -28.49
N ILE A 148 -35.66 25.48 -28.51
CA ILE A 148 -36.85 25.77 -29.33
C ILE A 148 -37.44 27.07 -28.81
N GLU A 149 -37.43 28.11 -29.67
CA GLU A 149 -38.16 29.35 -29.40
C GLU A 149 -39.61 29.10 -29.13
N GLY A 150 -40.08 29.58 -27.96
CA GLY A 150 -41.45 29.46 -27.56
C GLY A 150 -42.40 30.02 -28.55
N GLN A 151 -43.38 29.23 -28.99
CA GLN A 151 -44.55 29.66 -29.73
C GLN A 151 -45.35 30.67 -28.88
N SER A 152 -45.36 31.93 -29.34
CA SER A 152 -46.28 32.92 -28.82
C SER A 152 -47.71 32.56 -29.20
N GLU A 153 -48.53 32.19 -28.25
CA GLU A 153 -50.01 32.05 -28.40
C GLU A 153 -50.57 33.42 -28.78
N LYS A 154 -51.01 33.54 -30.02
CA LYS A 154 -51.91 34.61 -30.45
C LYS A 154 -53.29 34.27 -29.89
N LYS A 155 -53.72 35.05 -28.87
CA LYS A 155 -55.09 35.15 -28.44
C LYS A 155 -55.94 35.80 -29.51
N ALA A 156 -56.73 35.02 -30.23
CA ALA A 156 -57.75 35.53 -31.13
C ALA A 156 -58.97 35.91 -30.31
N GLU A 157 -59.27 37.19 -30.29
CA GLU A 157 -60.52 37.75 -29.84
C GLU A 157 -61.50 37.71 -31.02
N ALA A 158 -62.68 37.12 -30.82
CA ALA A 158 -63.81 37.24 -31.75
C ALA A 158 -65.05 37.41 -30.97
N ALA A 159 -65.62 38.59 -31.19
CA ALA A 159 -67.04 39.04 -31.21
C ALA A 159 -68.13 38.16 -30.63
#